data_57cff3fb3c6d6f58f1fd2862fb4399db
#
_entry.id   57cff3fb3c6d6f58f1fd2862fb4399db
#
_cell.length_a   1.000
_cell.length_b   1.000
_cell.length_c   1.000
_cell.angle_alpha   90.00
_cell.angle_beta   90.00
_cell.angle_gamma   90.00
#
_symmetry.space_group_name_H-M   'P 1'
#
loop_
_entity.id
_entity.type
_entity.pdbx_description
1 polymer ?
#
loop_
_entity_poly.entity_id
_entity_poly.type
_entity_poly.pdbx_seq_one_letter_code
_entity_poly.pdbx_strand_id
1 'polypeptide(L)'
;MTVALAIVLAALTVPALLINLYFTALMLDRWPRLRHGLGALFTTCGADTSSCAIVVKTPYARLFGGAPNVYVGIIWNVALLGLALRWMVPGGLVVPWPYLLVAVVSVLVGVYLVRALVVDLRQPCPL
;
A
#
# COMPACT_ATOMS: atom_id res chain seq x y z
N MET A 1 4.79 -13.33 21.41
CA MET A 1 4.62 -11.97 20.86
C MET A 1 3.36 -11.37 21.42
N THR A 2 3.39 -10.12 21.83
CA THR A 2 2.33 -9.51 22.65
C THR A 2 1.15 -9.03 21.78
N VAL A 3 -0.06 -9.11 22.34
CA VAL A 3 -1.30 -8.56 21.72
C VAL A 3 -1.11 -7.09 21.31
N ALA A 4 -0.31 -6.33 22.06
CA ALA A 4 0.05 -4.96 21.71
C ALA A 4 0.69 -4.83 20.31
N LEU A 5 1.61 -5.73 19.96
CA LEU A 5 2.24 -5.71 18.63
C LEU A 5 1.24 -6.05 17.51
N ALA A 6 0.31 -6.97 17.77
CA ALA A 6 -0.76 -7.30 16.82
C ALA A 6 -1.70 -6.10 16.59
N ILE A 7 -2.04 -5.35 17.65
CA ILE A 7 -2.84 -4.13 17.54
C ILE A 7 -2.11 -3.06 16.73
N VAL A 8 -0.83 -2.83 17.01
CA VAL A 8 0.00 -1.87 16.24
C VAL A 8 0.07 -2.26 14.78
N LEU A 9 0.31 -3.55 14.49
CA LEU A 9 0.34 -4.05 13.12
C LEU A 9 -0.99 -3.82 12.40
N ALA A 10 -2.12 -4.14 13.03
CA ALA A 10 -3.45 -3.90 12.48
C ALA A 10 -3.70 -2.40 12.25
N ALA A 11 -3.34 -1.54 13.22
CA ALA A 11 -3.51 -0.10 13.14
C ALA A 11 -2.70 0.54 11.99
N LEU A 12 -1.54 -0.01 11.65
CA LEU A 12 -0.73 0.45 10.52
C LEU A 12 -1.21 -0.13 9.19
N THR A 13 -1.72 -1.36 9.20
CA THR A 13 -2.15 -2.06 7.98
C THR A 13 -3.45 -1.50 7.41
N VAL A 14 -4.39 -1.07 8.28
CA VAL A 14 -5.67 -0.51 7.84
C VAL A 14 -5.50 0.76 6.98
N PRO A 15 -4.78 1.81 7.42
CA PRO A 15 -4.55 2.97 6.56
C PRO A 15 -3.77 2.63 5.28
N ALA A 16 -2.79 1.74 5.36
CA ALA A 16 -2.06 1.29 4.17
C ALA A 16 -2.99 0.59 3.15
N LEU A 17 -3.94 -0.20 3.61
CA LEU A 17 -4.96 -0.83 2.77
C LEU A 17 -5.88 0.22 2.12
N LEU A 18 -6.32 1.22 2.89
CA LEU A 18 -7.15 2.31 2.37
C LEU A 18 -6.43 3.12 1.28
N ILE A 19 -5.13 3.40 1.46
CA ILE A 19 -4.29 4.05 0.46
C ILE A 19 -4.23 3.22 -0.82
N ASN A 20 -3.98 1.91 -0.70
CA ASN A 20 -3.94 1.01 -1.87
C ASN A 20 -5.28 0.93 -2.60
N LEU A 21 -6.40 0.91 -1.87
CA LEU A 21 -7.74 0.93 -2.46
C LEU A 21 -8.02 2.24 -3.19
N TYR A 22 -7.61 3.38 -2.61
CA TYR A 22 -7.72 4.68 -3.25
C TYR A 22 -6.96 4.74 -4.58
N PHE A 23 -5.69 4.29 -4.60
CA PHE A 23 -4.91 4.25 -5.83
C PHE A 23 -5.45 3.25 -6.85
N THR A 24 -6.04 2.14 -6.40
CA THR A 24 -6.74 1.21 -7.29
C THR A 24 -7.94 1.86 -7.95
N ALA A 25 -8.73 2.63 -7.19
CA ALA A 25 -9.87 3.37 -7.71
C ALA A 25 -9.45 4.44 -8.73
N LEU A 26 -8.32 5.14 -8.48
CA LEU A 26 -7.73 6.09 -9.41
C LEU A 26 -7.26 5.40 -10.71
N MET A 27 -6.58 4.27 -10.59
CA MET A 27 -6.02 3.55 -11.73
C MET A 27 -7.10 2.99 -12.65
N LEU A 28 -8.18 2.45 -12.07
CA LEU A 28 -9.30 1.85 -12.82
C LEU A 28 -10.30 2.89 -13.32
N ASP A 29 -10.18 4.13 -12.89
CA ASP A 29 -11.17 5.21 -13.12
C ASP A 29 -12.60 4.79 -12.74
N ARG A 30 -12.71 3.98 -11.71
CA ARG A 30 -13.96 3.43 -11.18
C ARG A 30 -14.21 3.94 -9.76
N TRP A 31 -15.44 3.70 -9.27
CA TRP A 31 -15.86 4.01 -7.89
C TRP A 31 -15.71 5.49 -7.51
N PRO A 32 -16.44 6.39 -8.17
CA PRO A 32 -16.34 7.83 -7.91
C PRO A 32 -16.65 8.20 -6.45
N ARG A 33 -17.57 7.47 -5.81
CA ARG A 33 -17.91 7.69 -4.38
C ARG A 33 -16.74 7.37 -3.46
N LEU A 34 -16.00 6.31 -3.73
CA LEU A 34 -14.80 5.94 -2.96
C LEU A 34 -13.68 6.97 -3.17
N ARG A 35 -13.50 7.45 -4.40
CA ARG A 35 -12.52 8.50 -4.73
C ARG A 35 -12.84 9.80 -3.98
N HIS A 36 -14.10 10.23 -3.97
CA HIS A 36 -14.50 11.43 -3.23
C HIS A 36 -14.36 11.28 -1.72
N GLY A 37 -14.79 10.16 -1.15
CA GLY A 37 -14.70 9.91 0.29
C GLY A 37 -13.26 9.82 0.79
N LEU A 38 -12.42 9.02 0.12
CA LEU A 38 -11.01 8.89 0.49
C LEU A 38 -10.16 10.08 0.03
N GLY A 39 -10.51 10.75 -1.07
CA GLY A 39 -9.83 11.96 -1.54
C GLY A 39 -9.92 13.12 -0.56
N ALA A 40 -11.00 13.19 0.23
CA ALA A 40 -11.11 14.16 1.32
C ALA A 40 -10.10 13.94 2.44
N LEU A 41 -9.69 12.68 2.68
CA LEU A 41 -8.63 12.32 3.62
C LEU A 41 -7.22 12.59 3.05
N PHE A 42 -7.07 12.52 1.72
CA PHE A 42 -5.81 12.72 1.00
C PHE A 42 -5.88 14.00 0.16
N THR A 43 -6.07 15.14 0.81
CA THR A 43 -6.30 16.46 0.17
C THR A 43 -5.24 16.86 -0.84
N THR A 44 -4.01 16.39 -0.66
CA THR A 44 -2.87 16.65 -1.56
C THR A 44 -2.88 15.79 -2.83
N CYS A 45 -3.56 14.64 -2.82
CA CYS A 45 -3.64 13.71 -3.95
C CYS A 45 -5.03 13.63 -4.60
N GLY A 46 -5.99 14.42 -4.13
CA GLY A 46 -7.41 14.34 -4.52
C GLY A 46 -7.76 14.88 -5.90
N ALA A 47 -6.88 15.64 -6.54
CA ALA A 47 -7.14 16.18 -7.88
C ALA A 47 -6.70 15.18 -8.97
N ASP A 48 -7.50 15.02 -10.02
CA ASP A 48 -7.18 14.16 -11.18
C ASP A 48 -5.87 14.57 -11.90
N THR A 49 -5.42 15.81 -11.70
CA THR A 49 -4.16 16.38 -12.17
C THR A 49 -3.04 16.30 -11.16
N SER A 50 -3.27 15.65 -10.02
CA SER A 50 -2.23 15.50 -8.98
C SER A 50 -1.07 14.63 -9.46
N SER A 51 0.13 14.90 -8.93
CA SER A 51 1.32 14.06 -9.18
C SER A 51 1.04 12.58 -8.90
N CYS A 52 0.22 12.27 -7.88
CA CYS A 52 -0.16 10.91 -7.52
C CYS A 52 -0.97 10.22 -8.64
N ALA A 53 -1.92 10.91 -9.26
CA ALA A 53 -2.73 10.36 -10.36
C ALA A 53 -1.89 10.10 -11.61
N ILE A 54 -0.90 10.94 -11.87
CA ILE A 54 0.04 10.78 -12.99
C ILE A 54 0.93 9.55 -12.73
N VAL A 55 1.52 9.44 -11.54
CA VAL A 55 2.46 8.37 -11.17
C VAL A 55 1.83 6.99 -11.29
N VAL A 56 0.56 6.83 -10.85
CA VAL A 56 -0.16 5.54 -10.91
C VAL A 56 -0.36 5.05 -12.35
N LYS A 57 -0.36 5.94 -13.33
CA LYS A 57 -0.50 5.60 -14.75
C LYS A 57 0.83 5.34 -15.45
N THR A 58 1.97 5.56 -14.79
CA THR A 58 3.29 5.32 -15.35
C THR A 58 3.68 3.83 -15.37
N PRO A 59 4.64 3.42 -16.21
CA PRO A 59 5.20 2.07 -16.18
C PRO A 59 5.78 1.66 -14.82
N TYR A 60 6.27 2.63 -14.04
CA TYR A 60 6.82 2.40 -12.69
C TYR A 60 5.76 1.95 -11.67
N ALA A 61 4.47 2.20 -11.93
CA ALA A 61 3.38 1.67 -11.11
C ALA A 61 3.14 0.16 -11.32
N ARG A 62 3.90 -0.46 -12.22
CA ARG A 62 3.80 -1.91 -12.53
C ARG A 62 5.07 -2.64 -12.12
N LEU A 63 4.94 -3.72 -11.38
CA LEU A 63 6.05 -4.60 -11.05
C LEU A 63 6.57 -5.29 -12.32
N PHE A 64 7.82 -5.02 -12.68
CA PHE A 64 8.50 -5.63 -13.83
C PHE A 64 7.68 -5.57 -15.15
N GLY A 65 6.88 -4.51 -15.35
CA GLY A 65 6.03 -4.36 -16.52
C GLY A 65 4.74 -5.21 -16.53
N GLY A 66 4.48 -5.95 -15.45
CA GLY A 66 3.32 -6.84 -15.29
C GLY A 66 2.20 -6.25 -14.43
N ALA A 67 1.91 -6.92 -13.31
CA ALA A 67 0.82 -6.54 -12.41
C ALA A 67 1.03 -5.15 -11.77
N PRO A 68 -0.04 -4.35 -11.65
CA PRO A 68 0.02 -3.09 -10.93
C PRO A 68 0.48 -3.29 -9.49
N ASN A 69 1.42 -2.44 -9.04
CA ASN A 69 2.02 -2.52 -7.71
C ASN A 69 0.98 -2.41 -6.58
N VAL A 70 -0.09 -1.65 -6.81
CA VAL A 70 -1.20 -1.50 -5.86
C VAL A 70 -1.91 -2.82 -5.56
N TYR A 71 -2.02 -3.74 -6.50
CA TYR A 71 -2.64 -5.06 -6.26
C TYR A 71 -1.76 -5.92 -5.35
N VAL A 72 -0.45 -5.91 -5.58
CA VAL A 72 0.49 -6.59 -4.70
C VAL A 72 0.44 -5.99 -3.29
N GLY A 73 0.34 -4.66 -3.20
CA GLY A 73 0.14 -3.95 -1.94
C GLY A 73 -1.13 -4.37 -1.21
N ILE A 74 -2.26 -4.52 -1.91
CA ILE A 74 -3.53 -5.00 -1.32
C ILE A 74 -3.37 -6.43 -0.78
N ILE A 75 -2.87 -7.35 -1.61
CA ILE A 75 -2.67 -8.76 -1.21
C ILE A 75 -1.77 -8.84 0.03
N TRP A 76 -0.68 -8.07 0.04
CA TRP A 76 0.24 -8.03 1.15
C TRP A 76 -0.40 -7.46 2.43
N ASN A 77 -1.12 -6.35 2.35
CA ASN A 77 -1.79 -5.76 3.50
C ASN A 77 -2.91 -6.66 4.05
N VAL A 78 -3.64 -7.36 3.19
CA VAL A 78 -4.64 -8.36 3.62
C VAL A 78 -3.95 -9.51 4.36
N ALA A 79 -2.81 -10.01 3.87
CA ALA A 79 -2.04 -11.05 4.54
C ALA A 79 -1.51 -10.59 5.91
N LEU A 80 -1.01 -9.35 6.01
CA LEU A 80 -0.56 -8.77 7.29
C LEU A 80 -1.71 -8.59 8.27
N LEU A 81 -2.87 -8.16 7.80
CA LEU A 81 -4.06 -8.03 8.64
C LEU A 81 -4.52 -9.40 9.16
N GLY A 82 -4.54 -10.41 8.29
CA GLY A 82 -4.84 -11.79 8.69
C GLY A 82 -3.85 -12.32 9.73
N LEU A 83 -2.56 -12.01 9.58
CA LEU A 83 -1.52 -12.34 10.55
C LEU A 83 -1.79 -11.64 11.89
N ALA A 84 -2.09 -10.35 11.88
CA ALA A 84 -2.38 -9.59 13.09
C ALA A 84 -3.60 -10.18 13.84
N LEU A 85 -4.66 -10.49 13.13
CA LEU A 85 -5.85 -11.13 13.70
C LEU A 85 -5.54 -12.51 14.27
N ARG A 86 -4.73 -13.31 13.58
CA ARG A 86 -4.30 -14.62 14.04
C ARG A 86 -3.51 -14.56 15.34
N TRP A 87 -2.69 -13.53 15.50
CA TRP A 87 -1.92 -13.31 16.75
C TRP A 87 -2.77 -12.86 17.94
N MET A 88 -3.96 -12.31 17.70
CA MET A 88 -4.91 -11.98 18.76
C MET A 88 -5.60 -13.22 19.33
N VAL A 89 -5.60 -14.35 18.60
CA VAL A 89 -6.23 -15.59 19.04
C VAL A 89 -5.21 -16.43 19.83
N PRO A 90 -5.56 -16.88 21.07
CA PRO A 90 -4.68 -17.75 21.86
C PRO A 90 -4.33 -19.04 21.11
N GLY A 91 -3.07 -19.45 21.18
CA GLY A 91 -2.57 -20.67 20.51
C GLY A 91 -2.28 -20.53 19.03
N GLY A 92 -2.33 -19.33 18.46
CA GLY A 92 -1.96 -19.05 17.08
C GLY A 92 -0.43 -19.11 16.89
N LEU A 93 0.09 -20.31 16.57
CA LEU A 93 1.47 -20.45 16.11
C LEU A 93 1.61 -19.92 14.69
N VAL A 94 2.39 -18.86 14.51
CA VAL A 94 2.74 -18.31 13.20
C VAL A 94 4.25 -18.23 13.12
N VAL A 95 4.81 -18.80 12.07
CA VAL A 95 6.24 -18.69 11.78
C VAL A 95 6.52 -17.30 11.21
N PRO A 96 7.25 -16.42 11.90
CA PRO A 96 7.39 -15.02 11.51
C PRO A 96 8.37 -14.79 10.36
N TRP A 97 9.30 -15.70 10.10
CA TRP A 97 10.39 -15.50 9.14
C TRP A 97 9.94 -15.29 7.67
N PRO A 98 8.90 -15.95 7.13
CA PRO A 98 8.44 -15.66 5.77
C PRO A 98 7.92 -14.23 5.63
N TYR A 99 7.22 -13.75 6.66
CA TYR A 99 6.72 -12.37 6.70
C TYR A 99 7.84 -11.35 6.80
N LEU A 100 8.91 -11.67 7.56
CA LEU A 100 10.10 -10.83 7.64
C LEU A 100 10.79 -10.72 6.27
N LEU A 101 10.95 -11.84 5.57
CA LEU A 101 11.55 -11.86 4.25
C LEU A 101 10.75 -11.00 3.25
N VAL A 102 9.42 -11.16 3.22
CA VAL A 102 8.56 -10.34 2.33
C VAL A 102 8.59 -8.87 2.77
N ALA A 103 8.65 -8.57 4.06
CA ALA A 103 8.80 -7.19 4.55
C ALA A 103 10.10 -6.54 4.04
N VAL A 104 11.23 -7.26 4.11
CA VAL A 104 12.51 -6.78 3.57
C VAL A 104 12.42 -6.51 2.07
N VAL A 105 11.86 -7.46 1.31
CA VAL A 105 11.64 -7.28 -0.13
C VAL A 105 10.74 -6.07 -0.41
N SER A 106 9.67 -5.88 0.37
CA SER A 106 8.76 -4.75 0.23
C SER A 106 9.46 -3.41 0.48
N VAL A 107 10.36 -3.35 1.48
CA VAL A 107 11.17 -2.15 1.74
C VAL A 107 12.11 -1.86 0.57
N LEU A 108 12.77 -2.86 0.02
CA LEU A 108 13.66 -2.68 -1.15
C LEU A 108 12.89 -2.17 -2.37
N VAL A 109 11.72 -2.74 -2.64
CA VAL A 109 10.81 -2.25 -3.70
C VAL A 109 10.37 -0.82 -3.42
N GLY A 110 10.03 -0.49 -2.17
CA GLY A 110 9.66 0.86 -1.75
C GLY A 110 10.78 1.87 -2.01
N VAL A 111 12.02 1.55 -1.62
CA VAL A 111 13.19 2.38 -1.89
C VAL A 111 13.41 2.58 -3.39
N TYR A 112 13.28 1.51 -4.18
CA TYR A 112 13.36 1.60 -5.64
C TYR A 112 12.31 2.55 -6.22
N LEU A 113 11.05 2.43 -5.77
CA LEU A 113 9.96 3.29 -6.24
C LEU A 113 10.16 4.76 -5.84
N VAL A 114 10.61 5.03 -4.60
CA VAL A 114 10.93 6.39 -4.16
C VAL A 114 12.04 6.98 -5.01
N ARG A 115 13.10 6.21 -5.30
CA ARG A 115 14.16 6.66 -6.20
C ARG A 115 13.61 6.98 -7.60
N ALA A 116 12.80 6.10 -8.17
CA ALA A 116 12.19 6.33 -9.49
C ALA A 116 11.31 7.59 -9.51
N LEU A 117 10.56 7.84 -8.44
CA LEU A 117 9.74 9.05 -8.28
C LEU A 117 10.58 10.33 -8.25
N VAL A 118 11.64 10.33 -7.46
CA VAL A 118 12.45 11.54 -7.21
C VAL A 118 13.41 11.82 -8.37
N VAL A 119 14.05 10.76 -8.89
CA VAL A 119 15.14 10.91 -9.88
C VAL A 119 14.61 10.85 -11.31
N ASP A 120 13.79 9.84 -11.63
CA ASP A 120 13.38 9.57 -13.01
C ASP A 120 12.14 10.38 -13.39
N LEU A 121 11.12 10.41 -12.53
CA LEU A 121 9.87 11.10 -12.82
C LEU A 121 9.89 12.58 -12.39
N ARG A 122 10.77 12.95 -11.45
CA ARG A 122 10.83 14.31 -10.87
C ARG A 122 9.47 14.82 -10.39
N GLN A 123 8.60 13.92 -9.96
CA GLN A 123 7.25 14.18 -9.47
C GLN A 123 7.21 13.82 -7.97
N PRO A 124 7.49 14.76 -7.07
CA PRO A 124 7.38 14.49 -5.63
C PRO A 124 5.91 14.22 -5.30
N CYS A 125 5.61 12.95 -4.99
CA CYS A 125 4.32 12.58 -4.43
C CYS A 125 4.43 12.68 -2.90
N PRO A 126 3.60 13.48 -2.23
CA PRO A 126 3.70 13.73 -0.78
C PRO A 126 3.14 12.58 0.09
N LEU A 127 2.80 11.44 -0.49
CA LEU A 127 2.31 10.26 0.25
C LEU A 127 3.42 9.28 0.56
#